data_9a4df4e5cc061df801a29e409c55d7ee
#
_entry.id   9a4df4e5cc061df801a29e409c55d7ee
#
_cell.length_a   1.000
_cell.length_b   1.000
_cell.length_c   1.000
_cell.angle_alpha   90.00
_cell.angle_beta   90.00
_cell.angle_gamma   90.00
#
_symmetry.space_group_name_H-M   'P 1'
#
loop_
_entity.id
_entity.type
_entity.pdbx_description
1 polymer ?
#
loop_
_entity_poly.entity_id
_entity_poly.type
_entity_poly.pdbx_seq_one_letter_code
_entity_poly.pdbx_strand_id
1 'polypeptide(L)'
;LYGYFNSKEELFYAITDPVVNNLMEVLDRIRSEMDALPKKERLYGMGKVYYPNIPKIVDILIADRDAVKLIVNGAKGTKYENFLDTIAGRNALTISKTVKNIEEKTIRPIKEQTIEVLMEGYIATLFRLIISDKDRETIIRCMEMIGKIYETGIIALMQKVFMGE
;
A
#
# COMPACT_ATOMS: atom_id res chain seq x y z
N LEU A 1 10.43 12.07 31.07
CA LEU A 1 10.09 12.19 29.65
C LEU A 1 10.07 13.64 29.16
N TYR A 2 9.59 14.61 29.96
CA TYR A 2 9.47 16.02 29.58
C TYR A 2 10.80 16.81 29.50
N GLY A 3 11.95 16.20 29.77
CA GLY A 3 13.26 16.84 29.65
C GLY A 3 13.97 16.65 28.31
N TYR A 4 13.45 15.78 27.44
CA TYR A 4 14.09 15.42 26.16
C TYR A 4 13.30 15.89 24.92
N PHE A 5 12.00 16.20 25.06
CA PHE A 5 11.13 16.64 23.95
C PHE A 5 10.42 17.95 24.33
N ASN A 6 10.42 18.92 23.42
CA ASN A 6 9.82 20.24 23.65
C ASN A 6 8.29 20.23 23.50
N SER A 7 7.72 19.20 22.84
CA SER A 7 6.28 19.06 22.62
C SER A 7 5.85 17.59 22.48
N LYS A 8 4.54 17.35 22.61
CA LYS A 8 3.94 16.04 22.33
C LYS A 8 4.11 15.63 20.87
N GLU A 9 4.09 16.62 19.99
CA GLU A 9 4.27 16.42 18.54
C GLU A 9 5.70 15.99 18.22
N GLU A 10 6.70 16.61 18.84
CA GLU A 10 8.10 16.19 18.71
C GLU A 10 8.31 14.75 19.16
N LEU A 11 7.74 14.37 20.32
CA LEU A 11 7.75 13.00 20.79
C LEU A 11 7.05 12.05 19.81
N PHE A 12 5.88 12.45 19.26
CA PHE A 12 5.15 11.66 18.29
C PHE A 12 6.01 11.37 17.04
N TYR A 13 6.68 12.39 16.50
CA TYR A 13 7.56 12.21 15.34
C TYR A 13 8.81 11.40 15.64
N ALA A 14 9.40 11.58 16.82
CA ALA A 14 10.55 10.77 17.23
C ALA A 14 10.21 9.26 17.26
N ILE A 15 8.96 8.92 17.59
CA ILE A 15 8.48 7.53 17.60
C ILE A 15 8.10 7.06 16.18
N THR A 16 7.44 7.90 15.38
CA THR A 16 6.80 7.46 14.14
C THR A 16 7.67 7.65 12.89
N ASP A 17 8.54 8.66 12.85
CA ASP A 17 9.38 8.95 11.67
C ASP A 17 10.28 7.76 11.28
N PRO A 18 10.92 7.02 12.18
CA PRO A 18 11.77 5.89 11.77
C PRO A 18 11.03 4.82 10.99
N VAL A 19 9.85 4.39 11.47
CA VAL A 19 9.06 3.36 10.79
C VAL A 19 8.50 3.86 9.47
N VAL A 20 8.04 5.12 9.42
CA VAL A 20 7.54 5.73 8.17
C VAL A 20 8.65 5.83 7.14
N ASN A 21 9.82 6.34 7.50
CA ASN A 21 10.94 6.51 6.58
C ASN A 21 11.39 5.15 6.02
N ASN A 22 11.54 4.12 6.86
CA ASN A 22 11.91 2.78 6.44
C ASN A 22 10.87 2.17 5.49
N LEU A 23 9.58 2.34 5.80
CA LEU A 23 8.49 1.87 4.93
C LEU A 23 8.52 2.59 3.58
N MET A 24 8.63 3.92 3.58
CA MET A 24 8.63 4.72 2.35
C MET A 24 9.80 4.38 1.45
N GLU A 25 11.00 4.15 2.01
CA GLU A 25 12.17 3.71 1.24
C GLU A 25 11.91 2.38 0.51
N VAL A 26 11.30 1.41 1.19
CA VAL A 26 10.95 0.12 0.57
C VAL A 26 9.88 0.29 -0.51
N LEU A 27 8.85 1.09 -0.25
CA LEU A 27 7.78 1.34 -1.22
C LEU A 27 8.30 2.08 -2.46
N ASP A 28 9.20 3.05 -2.29
CA ASP A 28 9.81 3.77 -3.41
C ASP A 28 10.72 2.86 -4.26
N ARG A 29 11.45 1.93 -3.63
CA ARG A 29 12.21 0.91 -4.35
C ARG A 29 11.30 -0.02 -5.14
N ILE A 30 10.25 -0.58 -4.52
CA ILE A 30 9.25 -1.41 -5.20
C ILE A 30 8.67 -0.69 -6.41
N ARG A 31 8.32 0.59 -6.24
CA ARG A 31 7.80 1.41 -7.33
C ARG A 31 8.81 1.56 -8.48
N SER A 32 10.07 1.83 -8.15
CA SER A 32 11.13 1.95 -9.16
C SER A 32 11.34 0.64 -9.93
N GLU A 33 11.31 -0.50 -9.23
CA GLU A 33 11.39 -1.84 -9.84
C GLU A 33 10.17 -2.12 -10.74
N MET A 34 8.96 -1.74 -10.30
CA MET A 34 7.74 -1.85 -11.11
C MET A 34 7.81 -0.98 -12.39
N ASP A 35 8.30 0.25 -12.26
CA ASP A 35 8.46 1.18 -13.39
C ASP A 35 9.53 0.70 -14.39
N ALA A 36 10.52 -0.06 -13.94
CA ALA A 36 11.55 -0.66 -14.78
C ALA A 36 11.06 -1.87 -15.58
N LEU A 37 9.92 -2.48 -15.21
CA LEU A 37 9.36 -3.61 -15.96
C LEU A 37 8.93 -3.18 -17.37
N PRO A 38 9.04 -4.08 -18.38
CA PRO A 38 8.44 -3.87 -19.69
C PRO A 38 6.95 -3.57 -19.55
N LYS A 39 6.41 -2.64 -20.37
CA LYS A 39 5.01 -2.19 -20.29
C LYS A 39 4.00 -3.34 -20.19
N LYS A 40 4.19 -4.40 -20.97
CA LYS A 40 3.31 -5.59 -21.00
C LYS A 40 3.37 -6.41 -19.69
N GLU A 41 4.44 -6.29 -18.92
CA GLU A 41 4.63 -7.04 -17.68
C GLU A 41 4.17 -6.26 -16.44
N ARG A 42 4.00 -4.94 -16.55
CA ARG A 42 3.63 -4.08 -15.40
C ARG A 42 2.28 -4.45 -14.81
N LEU A 43 1.33 -4.90 -15.63
CA LEU A 43 0.01 -5.35 -15.17
C LEU A 43 0.11 -6.53 -14.20
N TYR A 44 1.09 -7.39 -14.41
CA TYR A 44 1.36 -8.59 -13.59
C TYR A 44 2.57 -8.42 -12.67
N GLY A 45 3.00 -7.18 -12.46
CA GLY A 45 4.20 -6.85 -11.67
C GLY A 45 4.07 -7.17 -10.18
N MET A 46 2.85 -7.29 -9.67
CA MET A 46 2.62 -7.65 -8.27
C MET A 46 3.32 -8.95 -7.88
N GLY A 47 3.20 -10.00 -8.70
CA GLY A 47 3.85 -11.28 -8.45
C GLY A 47 5.36 -11.24 -8.51
N LYS A 48 5.94 -10.38 -9.37
CA LYS A 48 7.38 -10.30 -9.59
C LYS A 48 8.08 -9.38 -8.61
N VAL A 49 7.42 -8.30 -8.19
CA VAL A 49 8.05 -7.22 -7.42
C VAL A 49 7.41 -7.07 -6.05
N TYR A 50 6.09 -6.95 -5.96
CA TYR A 50 5.45 -6.63 -4.69
C TYR A 50 5.44 -7.81 -3.71
N TYR A 51 4.95 -9.00 -4.11
CA TYR A 51 4.83 -10.15 -3.22
C TYR A 51 6.18 -10.60 -2.62
N PRO A 52 7.29 -10.63 -3.35
CA PRO A 52 8.60 -10.93 -2.75
C PRO A 52 9.06 -9.95 -1.69
N ASN A 53 8.54 -8.72 -1.69
CA ASN A 53 8.86 -7.69 -0.73
C ASN A 53 7.90 -7.64 0.49
N ILE A 54 6.78 -8.38 0.49
CA ILE A 54 5.85 -8.42 1.62
C ILE A 54 6.54 -8.79 2.94
N PRO A 55 7.39 -9.81 3.03
CA PRO A 55 8.06 -10.13 4.29
C PRO A 55 8.85 -8.95 4.85
N LYS A 56 9.56 -8.21 4.01
CA LYS A 56 10.32 -7.03 4.43
C LYS A 56 9.42 -5.89 4.90
N ILE A 57 8.31 -5.65 4.19
CA ILE A 57 7.30 -4.64 4.61
C ILE A 57 6.74 -5.02 5.97
N VAL A 58 6.37 -6.28 6.16
CA VAL A 58 5.83 -6.78 7.43
C VAL A 58 6.86 -6.62 8.54
N ASP A 59 8.11 -7.02 8.33
CA ASP A 59 9.17 -6.92 9.32
C ASP A 59 9.38 -5.47 9.80
N ILE A 60 9.37 -4.50 8.89
CA ILE A 60 9.48 -3.08 9.24
C ILE A 60 8.29 -2.63 10.11
N LEU A 61 7.08 -3.02 9.73
CA LEU A 61 5.86 -2.53 10.38
C LEU A 61 5.60 -3.21 11.73
N ILE A 62 5.94 -4.50 11.89
CA ILE A 62 5.76 -5.20 13.16
C ILE A 62 6.89 -4.95 14.15
N ALA A 63 8.10 -4.57 13.70
CA ALA A 63 9.22 -4.23 14.57
C ALA A 63 8.87 -3.09 15.53
N ASP A 64 8.04 -2.14 15.08
CA ASP A 64 7.52 -1.06 15.91
C ASP A 64 6.00 -0.91 15.72
N ARG A 65 5.28 -1.97 16.07
CA ARG A 65 3.81 -2.03 15.90
C ARG A 65 3.08 -0.92 16.65
N ASP A 66 3.62 -0.46 17.77
CA ASP A 66 3.01 0.61 18.56
C ASP A 66 3.17 1.97 17.87
N ALA A 67 4.29 2.23 17.19
CA ALA A 67 4.43 3.39 16.32
C ALA A 67 3.41 3.34 15.16
N VAL A 68 3.20 2.17 14.54
CA VAL A 68 2.17 1.99 13.50
C VAL A 68 0.76 2.22 14.05
N LYS A 69 0.44 1.73 15.26
CA LYS A 69 -0.84 2.01 15.93
C LYS A 69 -1.04 3.51 16.15
N LEU A 70 0.01 4.25 16.53
CA LEU A 70 -0.05 5.70 16.68
C LEU A 70 -0.37 6.40 15.36
N ILE A 71 0.26 5.98 14.25
CA ILE A 71 -0.02 6.53 12.92
C ILE A 71 -1.48 6.25 12.51
N VAL A 72 -1.95 5.01 12.69
CA VAL A 72 -3.30 4.61 12.25
C VAL A 72 -4.41 5.26 13.07
N ASN A 73 -4.22 5.42 14.40
CA ASN A 73 -5.29 5.80 15.32
C ASN A 73 -5.09 7.18 15.96
N GLY A 74 -3.90 7.75 15.92
CA GLY A 74 -3.53 8.94 16.69
C GLY A 74 -2.92 10.08 15.87
N ALA A 75 -2.87 9.98 14.56
CA ALA A 75 -2.16 10.94 13.71
C ALA A 75 -2.91 12.24 13.44
N LYS A 76 -4.16 12.40 13.93
CA LYS A 76 -4.98 13.59 13.70
C LYS A 76 -4.26 14.87 14.16
N GLY A 77 -4.19 15.87 13.29
CA GLY A 77 -3.50 17.15 13.54
C GLY A 77 -1.98 17.08 13.35
N THR A 78 -1.41 15.93 12.91
CA THR A 78 0.01 15.78 12.61
C THR A 78 0.27 15.71 11.10
N LYS A 79 1.54 15.74 10.67
CA LYS A 79 1.92 15.52 9.26
C LYS A 79 1.49 14.14 8.71
N TYR A 80 1.11 13.19 9.58
CA TYR A 80 0.69 11.83 9.22
C TYR A 80 -0.83 11.62 9.26
N GLU A 81 -1.63 12.68 9.46
CA GLU A 81 -3.09 12.59 9.51
C GLU A 81 -3.69 11.83 8.32
N ASN A 82 -3.16 12.07 7.11
CA ASN A 82 -3.62 11.45 5.87
C ASN A 82 -2.61 10.43 5.32
N PHE A 83 -1.83 9.78 6.19
CA PHE A 83 -0.74 8.89 5.75
C PHE A 83 -1.24 7.69 4.93
N LEU A 84 -2.31 7.03 5.38
CA LEU A 84 -2.89 5.89 4.66
C LEU A 84 -3.45 6.29 3.30
N ASP A 85 -4.15 7.42 3.24
CA ASP A 85 -4.71 7.98 2.00
C ASP A 85 -3.59 8.37 1.02
N THR A 86 -2.48 8.89 1.55
CA THR A 86 -1.28 9.20 0.75
C THR A 86 -0.71 7.94 0.09
N ILE A 87 -0.58 6.84 0.83
CA ILE A 87 -0.12 5.55 0.27
C ILE A 87 -1.13 5.02 -0.75
N ALA A 88 -2.42 5.06 -0.43
CA ALA A 88 -3.48 4.60 -1.31
C ALA A 88 -3.50 5.38 -2.63
N GLY A 89 -3.42 6.71 -2.57
CA GLY A 89 -3.39 7.58 -3.75
C GLY A 89 -2.14 7.34 -4.63
N ARG A 90 -0.97 7.11 -4.02
CA ARG A 90 0.25 6.73 -4.77
C ARG A 90 0.08 5.41 -5.52
N ASN A 91 -0.55 4.41 -4.90
CA ASN A 91 -0.83 3.13 -5.52
C ASN A 91 -1.88 3.26 -6.64
N ALA A 92 -2.96 4.01 -6.39
CA ALA A 92 -4.00 4.29 -7.38
C ALA A 92 -3.42 4.98 -8.63
N LEU A 93 -2.56 5.97 -8.44
CA LEU A 93 -1.88 6.66 -9.55
C LEU A 93 -0.99 5.70 -10.36
N THR A 94 -0.27 4.79 -9.71
CA THR A 94 0.58 3.80 -10.39
C THR A 94 -0.27 2.84 -11.22
N ILE A 95 -1.38 2.34 -10.67
CA ILE A 95 -2.32 1.48 -11.40
C ILE A 95 -2.94 2.23 -12.58
N SER A 96 -3.44 3.45 -12.37
CA SER A 96 -4.05 4.27 -13.42
C SER A 96 -3.09 4.54 -14.58
N LYS A 97 -1.82 4.84 -14.28
CA LYS A 97 -0.78 5.00 -15.32
C LYS A 97 -0.50 3.69 -16.07
N THR A 98 -0.46 2.57 -15.35
CA THR A 98 -0.26 1.25 -15.97
C THR A 98 -1.40 0.94 -16.92
N VAL A 99 -2.65 1.12 -16.47
CA VAL A 99 -3.86 0.87 -17.29
C VAL A 99 -3.90 1.77 -18.53
N LYS A 100 -3.62 3.07 -18.38
CA LYS A 100 -3.60 4.02 -19.52
C LYS A 100 -2.54 3.68 -20.58
N ASN A 101 -1.48 2.98 -20.21
CA ASN A 101 -0.40 2.60 -21.11
C ASN A 101 -0.60 1.23 -21.79
N ILE A 102 -1.69 0.52 -21.50
CA ILE A 102 -2.02 -0.74 -22.13
C ILE A 102 -2.82 -0.43 -23.41
N GLU A 103 -2.17 -0.56 -24.56
CA GLU A 103 -2.77 -0.33 -25.90
C GLU A 103 -3.64 -1.51 -26.39
N GLU A 104 -4.11 -2.37 -25.50
CA GLU A 104 -4.97 -3.49 -25.89
C GLU A 104 -6.42 -3.02 -26.04
N LYS A 105 -6.99 -3.14 -27.26
CA LYS A 105 -8.40 -2.84 -27.58
C LYS A 105 -9.43 -3.62 -26.76
N THR A 106 -8.98 -4.60 -25.97
CA THR A 106 -9.80 -5.47 -25.11
C THR A 106 -9.94 -4.95 -23.69
N ILE A 107 -9.18 -3.92 -23.31
CA ILE A 107 -9.18 -3.40 -21.95
C ILE A 107 -10.05 -2.14 -21.85
N ARG A 108 -11.06 -2.17 -20.97
CA ARG A 108 -11.84 -0.98 -20.62
C ARG A 108 -11.11 -0.19 -19.52
N PRO A 109 -11.00 1.14 -19.65
CA PRO A 109 -10.45 1.97 -18.59
C PRO A 109 -11.38 1.93 -17.36
N ILE A 110 -10.84 1.56 -16.20
CA ILE A 110 -11.51 1.77 -14.93
C ILE A 110 -11.46 3.26 -14.61
N LYS A 111 -12.56 3.83 -14.12
CA LYS A 111 -12.58 5.22 -13.66
C LYS A 111 -11.56 5.40 -12.52
N GLU A 112 -10.77 6.46 -12.59
CA GLU A 112 -9.70 6.75 -11.61
C GLU A 112 -10.23 6.76 -10.17
N GLN A 113 -11.39 7.40 -9.92
CA GLN A 113 -12.09 7.38 -8.63
C GLN A 113 -12.39 5.97 -8.10
N THR A 114 -12.72 5.01 -8.98
CA THR A 114 -12.96 3.63 -8.57
C THR A 114 -11.66 2.98 -8.09
N ILE A 115 -10.54 3.24 -8.77
CA ILE A 115 -9.23 2.73 -8.37
C ILE A 115 -8.80 3.35 -7.03
N GLU A 116 -9.04 4.65 -6.82
CA GLU A 116 -8.76 5.35 -5.56
C GLU A 116 -9.50 4.70 -4.39
N VAL A 117 -10.81 4.54 -4.47
CA VAL A 117 -11.63 3.91 -3.42
C VAL A 117 -11.20 2.46 -3.15
N LEU A 118 -10.86 1.70 -4.20
CA LEU A 118 -10.35 0.34 -4.03
C LEU A 118 -9.01 0.33 -3.29
N MET A 119 -8.12 1.27 -3.59
CA MET A 119 -6.81 1.35 -2.93
C MET A 119 -6.91 1.84 -1.48
N GLU A 120 -7.81 2.76 -1.18
CA GLU A 120 -8.11 3.17 0.21
C GLU A 120 -8.55 1.96 1.04
N GLY A 121 -9.51 1.17 0.54
CA GLY A 121 -9.97 -0.05 1.20
C GLY A 121 -8.86 -1.09 1.36
N TYR A 122 -8.03 -1.27 0.33
CA TYR A 122 -6.87 -2.17 0.37
C TYR A 122 -5.88 -1.77 1.45
N ILE A 123 -5.39 -0.52 1.43
CA ILE A 123 -4.40 -0.02 2.38
C ILE A 123 -4.94 -0.05 3.81
N ALA A 124 -6.19 0.41 4.04
CA ALA A 124 -6.81 0.34 5.35
C ALA A 124 -6.88 -1.11 5.90
N THR A 125 -7.18 -2.08 5.03
CA THR A 125 -7.23 -3.49 5.41
C THR A 125 -5.85 -4.02 5.78
N LEU A 126 -4.79 -3.68 5.02
CA LEU A 126 -3.42 -4.09 5.32
C LEU A 126 -2.94 -3.51 6.66
N PHE A 127 -3.18 -2.22 6.91
CA PHE A 127 -2.75 -1.61 8.16
C PHE A 127 -3.53 -2.14 9.38
N ARG A 128 -4.83 -2.43 9.25
CA ARG A 128 -5.60 -3.13 10.30
C ARG A 128 -5.02 -4.50 10.61
N LEU A 129 -4.58 -5.24 9.60
CA LEU A 129 -3.93 -6.52 9.77
C LEU A 129 -2.59 -6.38 10.52
N ILE A 130 -1.76 -5.39 10.17
CA ILE A 130 -0.47 -5.11 10.82
C ILE A 130 -0.65 -4.79 12.30
N ILE A 131 -1.61 -3.94 12.67
CA ILE A 131 -1.83 -3.54 14.06
C ILE A 131 -2.59 -4.58 14.89
N SER A 132 -3.05 -5.68 14.27
CA SER A 132 -3.67 -6.80 14.99
C SER A 132 -2.62 -7.61 15.78
N ASP A 133 -3.09 -8.46 16.70
CA ASP A 133 -2.22 -9.31 17.52
C ASP A 133 -1.78 -10.62 16.79
N LYS A 134 -1.93 -10.66 15.45
CA LYS A 134 -1.52 -11.82 14.66
C LYS A 134 0.00 -11.91 14.57
N ASP A 135 0.47 -13.17 14.45
CA ASP A 135 1.87 -13.46 14.22
C ASP A 135 2.32 -13.07 12.80
N ARG A 136 3.65 -12.97 12.64
CA ARG A 136 4.30 -12.57 11.39
C ARG A 136 3.86 -13.40 10.18
N GLU A 137 3.86 -14.72 10.32
CA GLU A 137 3.55 -15.65 9.22
C GLU A 137 2.09 -15.54 8.78
N THR A 138 1.19 -15.37 9.74
CA THR A 138 -0.23 -15.13 9.47
C THR A 138 -0.42 -13.80 8.75
N ILE A 139 0.28 -12.73 9.16
CA ILE A 139 0.20 -11.42 8.50
C ILE A 139 0.69 -11.51 7.05
N ILE A 140 1.86 -12.11 6.81
CA ILE A 140 2.42 -12.27 5.45
C ILE A 140 1.43 -13.01 4.55
N ARG A 141 0.95 -14.18 4.98
CA ARG A 141 0.00 -14.99 4.22
C ARG A 141 -1.30 -14.24 3.91
N CYS A 142 -1.84 -13.52 4.90
CA CYS A 142 -3.04 -12.71 4.68
C CYS A 142 -2.79 -11.57 3.70
N MET A 143 -1.66 -10.85 3.80
CA MET A 143 -1.31 -9.78 2.86
C MET A 143 -1.17 -10.29 1.42
N GLU A 144 -0.55 -11.45 1.22
CA GLU A 144 -0.46 -12.09 -0.11
C GLU A 144 -1.84 -12.45 -0.65
N MET A 145 -2.70 -13.06 0.17
CA MET A 145 -4.06 -13.44 -0.24
C MET A 145 -4.92 -12.23 -0.59
N ILE A 146 -4.90 -11.20 0.27
CA ILE A 146 -5.62 -9.94 0.04
C ILE A 146 -5.10 -9.28 -1.25
N GLY A 147 -3.77 -9.20 -1.42
CA GLY A 147 -3.16 -8.67 -2.63
C GLY A 147 -3.64 -9.39 -3.89
N LYS A 148 -3.66 -10.73 -3.89
CA LYS A 148 -4.16 -11.53 -5.01
C LYS A 148 -5.64 -11.29 -5.32
N ILE A 149 -6.48 -11.11 -4.30
CA ILE A 149 -7.91 -10.79 -4.47
C ILE A 149 -8.06 -9.44 -5.19
N TYR A 150 -7.36 -8.40 -4.72
CA TYR A 150 -7.42 -7.07 -5.32
C TYR A 150 -6.84 -7.06 -6.74
N GLU A 151 -5.66 -7.67 -6.96
CA GLU A 151 -5.04 -7.80 -8.27
C GLU A 151 -5.97 -8.48 -9.28
N THR A 152 -6.51 -9.65 -8.92
CA THR A 152 -7.43 -10.40 -9.77
C THR A 152 -8.71 -9.62 -10.04
N GLY A 153 -9.27 -8.95 -9.02
CA GLY A 153 -10.47 -8.13 -9.17
C GLY A 153 -10.24 -6.95 -10.11
N ILE A 154 -9.13 -6.23 -9.96
CA ILE A 154 -8.78 -5.10 -10.84
C ILE A 154 -8.57 -5.59 -12.28
N ILE A 155 -7.83 -6.68 -12.48
CA ILE A 155 -7.61 -7.26 -13.81
C ILE A 155 -8.96 -7.67 -14.43
N ALA A 156 -9.82 -8.33 -13.66
CA ALA A 156 -11.14 -8.79 -14.12
C ALA A 156 -12.05 -7.61 -14.51
N LEU A 157 -12.03 -6.51 -13.74
CA LEU A 157 -12.77 -5.29 -14.08
C LEU A 157 -12.28 -4.64 -15.39
N MET A 158 -11.00 -4.81 -15.73
CA MET A 158 -10.44 -4.31 -17.00
C MET A 158 -10.77 -5.21 -18.17
N GLN A 159 -10.97 -6.51 -17.97
CA GLN A 159 -11.33 -7.45 -19.01
C GLN A 159 -12.83 -7.39 -19.32
N LYS A 160 -13.22 -7.41 -20.59
CA LYS A 160 -14.63 -7.35 -21.04
C LYS A 160 -15.52 -8.47 -20.49
N VAL A 161 -14.94 -9.52 -19.89
CA VAL A 161 -15.62 -10.75 -19.46
C VAL A 161 -16.66 -10.53 -18.35
N PHE A 162 -16.55 -9.44 -17.57
CA PHE A 162 -17.42 -9.20 -16.41
C PHE A 162 -18.62 -8.29 -16.66
N MET A 163 -18.74 -7.65 -17.83
CA MET A 163 -19.76 -6.62 -18.08
C MET A 163 -20.90 -7.07 -18.98
N GLY A 164 -21.16 -8.37 -19.12
CA GLY A 164 -22.42 -8.91 -19.65
C GLY A 164 -23.06 -8.13 -20.80
N GLU A 165 -22.32 -7.81 -21.86
CA GLU A 165 -22.81 -7.33 -23.16
C GLU A 165 -22.26 -8.19 -24.28
#